data_c7ac41df18eff6fdf1e577cd8f847aee
#
_entry.id   c7ac41df18eff6fdf1e577cd8f847aee
#
_cell.length_a   1.000
_cell.length_b   1.000
_cell.length_c   1.000
_cell.angle_alpha   90.00
_cell.angle_beta   90.00
_cell.angle_gamma   90.00
#
_symmetry.space_group_name_H-M   'P 1'
#
loop_
_entity.id
_entity.type
_entity.pdbx_description
1 polymer ?
#
loop_
_entity_poly.entity_id
_entity_poly.type
_entity_poly.pdbx_seq_one_letter_code
_entity_poly.pdbx_strand_id
1 'polypeptide(L)'
;RAVDSAHKNVPTTTALNARFSLLALGFENGHITLFEFQTATQTPQFVHSLTLPHITGRVICLDWTADGHALAVGYEHGWAIWSTFGHVMCHSFREDWTTATRTYRDNFQFGVQSVFWGLGGTELFVLARPLSPDAHAQDDERTLAYVVPFVKAAATTHMTPADVNAGFLLGDASAYMYRGHEQSDAGLLSPGNDVWRHIPFPAEYLTTQWPIRCTALSPDGRFLAIAGRRGLAHYSTASGHWKLYEVATQALSFCVRGGMAWYQHVLIAACDCMGEIQIRLYSRDQPLDNAHLLDLVVLGAPVVTLALFETSLLLYLADNTLVHYLITPTREHIRLRLCGSISFDGIIGEPSRVRALSWLVPPVQRDIGHPADDLTVANLLFLIDGMLVLLRPARASDDDQLSYDLQVLHEHIESFCTPIYTPGALSHSLWAFDGHHMSVWLHPMSRSDAPDCVLPVSSTYPLCILSDRGILLGAESLPVLRRTLDTTSYRLRLHTTLFLDHVLRAILERRHLLDAIEIASLYVPLEYFSHALEVLVHAVLEDEADAAPQQGNHPGDLTSPGNGITDSVAAGTASS
;
A
#
# COMPACT_ATOMS: atom_id res chain seq x y z
N ARG A 1 33.07 -22.42 -4.55
CA ARG A 1 33.42 -23.08 -3.27
C ARG A 1 32.97 -22.14 -2.17
N ALA A 2 31.73 -22.31 -1.74
CA ALA A 2 31.19 -21.69 -0.55
C ALA A 2 31.79 -22.44 0.64
N VAL A 3 32.46 -21.70 1.49
CA VAL A 3 32.88 -22.21 2.79
C VAL A 3 31.79 -21.83 3.78
N ASP A 4 31.18 -22.86 4.33
CA ASP A 4 30.42 -22.83 5.57
C ASP A 4 31.13 -21.99 6.63
N SER A 5 30.58 -20.89 6.97
CA SER A 5 30.70 -20.36 8.31
C SER A 5 29.28 -20.31 8.91
N ALA A 6 28.90 -21.41 9.52
CA ALA A 6 27.79 -21.45 10.46
C ALA A 6 28.13 -20.56 11.66
N HIS A 7 28.17 -19.24 11.47
CA HIS A 7 27.99 -18.30 12.55
C HIS A 7 26.56 -18.52 13.02
N LYS A 8 26.41 -19.11 14.19
CA LYS A 8 25.15 -19.16 14.93
C LYS A 8 24.62 -17.74 14.98
N ASN A 9 23.60 -17.43 14.18
CA ASN A 9 22.91 -16.15 14.27
C ASN A 9 22.26 -16.08 15.66
N VAL A 10 22.84 -15.29 16.55
CA VAL A 10 22.32 -15.12 17.89
C VAL A 10 21.24 -14.04 17.83
N PRO A 11 19.99 -14.35 18.21
CA PRO A 11 18.92 -13.35 18.26
C PRO A 11 19.22 -12.35 19.38
N THR A 12 19.00 -11.08 19.11
CA THR A 12 19.24 -9.98 20.05
C THR A 12 17.97 -9.36 20.57
N THR A 13 16.95 -9.26 19.75
CA THR A 13 15.70 -8.58 20.09
C THR A 13 14.53 -9.10 19.26
N THR A 14 13.31 -8.87 19.74
CA THR A 14 12.07 -9.29 19.08
C THR A 14 11.01 -8.22 19.15
N ALA A 15 10.14 -8.14 18.14
CA ALA A 15 8.96 -7.29 18.15
C ALA A 15 7.78 -7.98 17.47
N LEU A 16 6.61 -7.94 18.11
CA LEU A 16 5.38 -8.55 17.63
C LEU A 16 4.50 -7.52 16.93
N ASN A 17 4.10 -7.81 15.70
CA ASN A 17 3.07 -7.10 14.97
C ASN A 17 1.74 -7.85 15.11
N ALA A 18 0.92 -7.43 16.05
CA ALA A 18 -0.38 -8.07 16.30
C ALA A 18 -1.39 -7.85 15.17
N ARG A 19 -1.16 -6.82 14.33
CA ARG A 19 -2.07 -6.48 13.24
C ARG A 19 -1.93 -7.39 12.04
N PHE A 20 -0.71 -7.84 11.74
CA PHE A 20 -0.39 -8.73 10.62
C PHE A 20 0.10 -10.11 11.08
N SER A 21 -0.04 -10.41 12.38
CA SER A 21 0.41 -11.67 12.97
C SER A 21 1.87 -12.02 12.68
N LEU A 22 2.74 -10.98 12.61
CA LEU A 22 4.15 -11.12 12.28
C LEU A 22 5.02 -10.98 13.53
N LEU A 23 6.07 -11.80 13.60
CA LEU A 23 7.15 -11.69 14.57
C LEU A 23 8.44 -11.27 13.86
N ALA A 24 9.01 -10.15 14.24
CA ALA A 24 10.33 -9.73 13.82
C ALA A 24 11.39 -10.20 14.82
N LEU A 25 12.44 -10.87 14.33
CA LEU A 25 13.62 -11.26 15.10
C LEU A 25 14.85 -10.53 14.56
N GLY A 26 15.52 -9.75 15.41
CA GLY A 26 16.79 -9.10 15.10
C GLY A 26 17.97 -9.94 15.55
N PHE A 27 19.08 -9.91 14.82
CA PHE A 27 20.27 -10.72 15.05
C PHE A 27 21.54 -9.88 15.21
N GLU A 28 22.60 -10.52 15.76
CA GLU A 28 23.92 -9.89 15.92
C GLU A 28 24.60 -9.49 14.61
N ASN A 29 24.27 -10.15 13.51
CA ASN A 29 24.82 -9.84 12.19
C ASN A 29 24.06 -8.70 11.47
N GLY A 30 23.09 -8.06 12.12
CA GLY A 30 22.28 -6.98 11.54
C GLY A 30 21.12 -7.44 10.67
N HIS A 31 20.93 -8.74 10.47
CA HIS A 31 19.77 -9.29 9.76
C HIS A 31 18.54 -9.23 10.65
N ILE A 32 17.38 -9.12 10.02
CA ILE A 32 16.08 -9.26 10.66
C ILE A 32 15.32 -10.33 9.90
N THR A 33 14.71 -11.24 10.62
CA THR A 33 13.87 -12.27 10.01
C THR A 33 12.43 -12.09 10.46
N LEU A 34 11.51 -12.12 9.52
CA LEU A 34 10.08 -12.08 9.77
C LEU A 34 9.50 -13.48 9.74
N PHE A 35 8.65 -13.76 10.73
CA PHE A 35 7.87 -15.00 10.85
C PHE A 35 6.41 -14.65 10.96
N GLU A 36 5.55 -15.41 10.30
CA GLU A 36 4.10 -15.34 10.46
C GLU A 36 3.65 -16.46 11.42
N PHE A 37 2.67 -16.13 12.27
CA PHE A 37 1.98 -17.12 13.11
C PHE A 37 0.69 -17.58 12.44
N GLN A 38 0.71 -18.79 11.93
CA GLN A 38 -0.52 -19.43 11.46
C GLN A 38 -1.37 -19.87 12.65
N THR A 39 -2.60 -19.37 12.74
CA THR A 39 -3.54 -19.66 13.82
C THR A 39 -3.85 -21.17 13.95
N ALA A 40 -3.87 -21.89 12.83
CA ALA A 40 -4.18 -23.31 12.79
C ALA A 40 -3.07 -24.22 13.36
N THR A 41 -1.80 -23.87 13.13
CA THR A 41 -0.66 -24.72 13.51
C THR A 41 0.07 -24.23 14.75
N GLN A 42 -0.13 -22.96 15.12
CA GLN A 42 0.59 -22.24 16.20
C GLN A 42 2.13 -22.30 16.03
N THR A 43 2.61 -22.62 14.84
CA THR A 43 4.03 -22.68 14.52
C THR A 43 4.43 -21.44 13.71
N PRO A 44 5.57 -20.81 14.02
CA PRO A 44 6.07 -19.70 13.23
C PRO A 44 6.51 -20.19 11.85
N GLN A 45 5.99 -19.58 10.80
CA GLN A 45 6.42 -19.82 9.43
C GLN A 45 7.32 -18.68 8.98
N PHE A 46 8.47 -19.02 8.38
CA PHE A 46 9.39 -18.04 7.80
C PHE A 46 8.70 -17.29 6.63
N VAL A 47 8.76 -15.97 6.67
CA VAL A 47 8.25 -15.10 5.60
C VAL A 47 9.43 -14.65 4.73
N HIS A 48 10.31 -13.79 5.25
CA HIS A 48 11.51 -13.34 4.58
C HIS A 48 12.52 -12.70 5.54
N SER A 49 13.71 -12.37 5.03
CA SER A 49 14.76 -11.66 5.76
C SER A 49 14.95 -10.26 5.23
N LEU A 50 15.05 -9.29 6.14
CA LEU A 50 15.33 -7.89 5.85
C LEU A 50 16.84 -7.64 5.99
N THR A 51 17.47 -7.13 4.95
CA THR A 51 18.89 -6.82 4.93
C THR A 51 19.16 -5.51 4.22
N LEU A 52 20.06 -4.71 4.78
CA LEU A 52 20.54 -3.49 4.13
C LEU A 52 21.91 -3.75 3.48
N PRO A 53 22.21 -3.12 2.35
CA PRO A 53 23.53 -3.20 1.71
C PRO A 53 24.60 -2.35 2.45
N HIS A 54 24.46 -2.19 3.76
CA HIS A 54 25.32 -1.35 4.61
C HIS A 54 25.85 -2.16 5.79
N ILE A 55 26.94 -1.66 6.39
CA ILE A 55 27.48 -2.22 7.64
C ILE A 55 26.63 -1.68 8.79
N THR A 56 25.60 -2.44 9.18
CA THR A 56 24.64 -2.02 10.21
C THR A 56 25.12 -2.31 11.64
N GLY A 57 25.99 -3.30 11.82
CA GLY A 57 26.26 -3.88 13.13
C GLY A 57 25.03 -4.69 13.62
N ARG A 58 25.03 -5.05 14.90
CA ARG A 58 23.94 -5.84 15.50
C ARG A 58 22.65 -5.04 15.60
N VAL A 59 21.51 -5.73 15.56
CA VAL A 59 20.19 -5.15 15.85
C VAL A 59 20.08 -4.93 17.36
N ILE A 60 19.76 -3.70 17.77
CA ILE A 60 19.66 -3.31 19.19
C ILE A 60 18.21 -3.34 19.66
N CYS A 61 17.29 -2.79 18.86
CA CYS A 61 15.88 -2.66 19.20
C CYS A 61 15.01 -2.67 17.95
N LEU A 62 13.78 -3.11 18.12
CA LEU A 62 12.73 -3.20 17.12
C LEU A 62 11.45 -2.64 17.69
N ASP A 63 10.70 -1.88 16.90
CA ASP A 63 9.37 -1.40 17.29
C ASP A 63 8.45 -1.25 16.07
N TRP A 64 7.23 -1.78 16.17
CA TRP A 64 6.21 -1.65 15.13
C TRP A 64 5.29 -0.46 15.40
N THR A 65 4.87 0.23 14.36
CA THR A 65 3.74 1.16 14.48
C THR A 65 2.48 0.45 15.00
N ALA A 66 1.63 1.16 15.71
CA ALA A 66 0.40 0.59 16.28
C ALA A 66 -0.56 0.01 15.24
N ASP A 67 -0.50 0.52 14.00
CA ASP A 67 -1.25 0.02 12.84
C ASP A 67 -0.54 -1.13 12.11
N GLY A 68 0.71 -1.43 12.47
CA GLY A 68 1.49 -2.54 11.93
C GLY A 68 2.13 -2.29 10.56
N HIS A 69 2.04 -1.09 9.99
CA HIS A 69 2.52 -0.81 8.64
C HIS A 69 4.01 -0.45 8.54
N ALA A 70 4.67 -0.14 9.64
CA ALA A 70 6.09 0.18 9.62
C ALA A 70 6.84 -0.41 10.82
N LEU A 71 8.03 -0.95 10.56
CA LEU A 71 8.98 -1.47 11.54
C LEU A 71 10.16 -0.50 11.65
N ALA A 72 10.33 0.09 12.82
CA ALA A 72 11.56 0.82 13.15
C ALA A 72 12.61 -0.12 13.73
N VAL A 73 13.82 0.02 13.23
CA VAL A 73 14.97 -0.81 13.62
C VAL A 73 16.12 0.08 14.06
N GLY A 74 16.57 -0.12 15.28
CA GLY A 74 17.80 0.49 15.79
C GLY A 74 18.96 -0.48 15.67
N TYR A 75 20.02 -0.05 15.01
CA TYR A 75 21.26 -0.81 14.82
C TYR A 75 22.40 -0.22 15.62
N GLU A 76 23.48 -0.97 15.71
CA GLU A 76 24.72 -0.53 16.33
C GLU A 76 25.32 0.72 15.66
N HIS A 77 25.08 0.90 14.35
CA HIS A 77 25.65 1.99 13.55
C HIS A 77 24.61 2.92 12.90
N GLY A 78 23.33 2.86 13.31
CA GLY A 78 22.30 3.71 12.77
C GLY A 78 20.90 3.17 13.00
N TRP A 79 19.96 3.60 12.19
CA TRP A 79 18.58 3.12 12.23
C TRP A 79 17.98 3.02 10.81
N ALA A 80 16.93 2.22 10.68
CA ALA A 80 16.15 2.11 9.46
C ALA A 80 14.67 1.89 9.75
N ILE A 81 13.84 2.20 8.78
CA ILE A 81 12.40 1.92 8.77
C ILE A 81 12.08 1.06 7.57
N TRP A 82 11.34 0.01 7.84
CA TRP A 82 10.86 -0.95 6.87
C TRP A 82 9.34 -0.95 6.80
N SER A 83 8.77 -1.18 5.63
CA SER A 83 7.35 -1.51 5.51
C SER A 83 7.06 -2.91 6.04
N THR A 84 5.80 -3.31 6.05
CA THR A 84 5.35 -4.58 6.64
C THR A 84 6.06 -5.79 6.03
N PHE A 85 6.23 -5.82 4.70
CA PHE A 85 6.82 -6.95 3.98
C PHE A 85 8.18 -6.67 3.34
N GLY A 86 8.86 -5.58 3.73
CA GLY A 86 10.29 -5.47 3.50
C GLY A 86 10.76 -4.37 2.55
N HIS A 87 9.92 -3.41 2.20
CA HIS A 87 10.39 -2.21 1.52
C HIS A 87 11.15 -1.30 2.48
N VAL A 88 12.36 -0.85 2.08
CA VAL A 88 13.14 0.12 2.85
C VAL A 88 12.55 1.51 2.65
N MET A 89 11.91 2.04 3.68
CA MET A 89 11.27 3.36 3.58
C MET A 89 12.25 4.51 3.84
N CYS A 90 13.14 4.34 4.82
CA CYS A 90 14.11 5.35 5.20
C CYS A 90 15.21 4.72 6.07
N HIS A 91 16.42 5.26 6.00
CA HIS A 91 17.54 4.84 6.86
C HIS A 91 18.53 5.96 7.10
N SER A 92 19.33 5.85 8.16
CA SER A 92 20.37 6.83 8.51
C SER A 92 21.74 6.53 7.90
N PHE A 93 21.89 5.41 7.20
CA PHE A 93 23.16 4.99 6.60
C PHE A 93 23.47 5.79 5.33
N ARG A 94 24.76 6.00 5.04
CA ARG A 94 25.24 6.73 3.86
C ARG A 94 26.09 5.84 2.97
N GLU A 95 26.03 6.08 1.68
CA GLU A 95 26.86 5.39 0.69
C GLU A 95 28.35 5.78 0.79
N ASP A 96 28.67 7.00 1.25
CA ASP A 96 30.02 7.60 1.21
C ASP A 96 30.93 7.27 2.41
N TRP A 97 30.62 6.26 3.20
CA TRP A 97 31.38 5.93 4.40
C TRP A 97 32.81 5.43 4.15
N THR A 98 33.22 5.19 2.91
CA THR A 98 34.55 4.73 2.52
C THR A 98 35.62 5.82 2.54
N THR A 99 35.24 7.10 2.53
CA THR A 99 36.14 8.24 2.64
C THR A 99 35.95 8.96 3.98
N ALA A 100 36.54 8.39 5.02
CA ALA A 100 36.60 8.97 6.36
C ALA A 100 37.34 10.30 6.37
N THR A 101 36.73 11.36 5.92
CA THR A 101 37.08 12.69 6.34
C THR A 101 36.53 12.88 7.76
N ARG A 102 37.41 12.83 8.72
CA ARG A 102 37.19 12.98 10.19
C ARG A 102 36.44 14.25 10.63
N THR A 103 35.96 15.07 9.71
CA THR A 103 35.42 16.41 9.99
C THR A 103 33.90 16.47 10.08
N TYR A 104 33.18 15.39 9.74
CA TYR A 104 31.72 15.39 9.82
C TYR A 104 31.21 14.22 10.64
N ARG A 105 30.79 14.49 11.87
CA ARG A 105 30.17 13.50 12.77
C ARG A 105 28.67 13.63 12.64
N ASP A 106 28.06 12.69 11.95
CA ASP A 106 26.60 12.54 11.98
C ASP A 106 26.17 12.06 13.38
N ASN A 107 25.10 12.64 13.92
CA ASN A 107 24.62 12.31 15.26
C ASN A 107 24.26 10.81 15.44
N PHE A 108 24.05 10.09 14.34
CA PHE A 108 23.74 8.66 14.35
C PHE A 108 24.95 7.76 14.03
N GLN A 109 26.13 8.33 13.84
CA GLN A 109 27.34 7.57 13.51
C GLN A 109 27.71 6.52 14.57
N PHE A 110 27.36 6.77 15.83
CA PHE A 110 27.61 5.86 16.93
C PHE A 110 26.44 4.95 17.24
N GLY A 111 25.43 4.95 16.38
CA GLY A 111 24.26 4.11 16.48
C GLY A 111 23.20 4.62 17.44
N VAL A 112 22.25 3.75 17.70
CA VAL A 112 21.13 4.05 18.58
C VAL A 112 21.12 3.13 19.80
N GLN A 113 20.63 3.65 20.90
CA GLN A 113 20.40 2.90 22.13
C GLN A 113 18.97 2.33 22.15
N SER A 114 17.99 3.11 21.65
CA SER A 114 16.59 2.70 21.59
C SER A 114 15.86 3.46 20.49
N VAL A 115 14.84 2.84 19.90
CA VAL A 115 13.84 3.48 19.03
C VAL A 115 12.46 3.05 19.48
N PHE A 116 11.47 3.96 19.35
CA PHE A 116 10.07 3.62 19.54
C PHE A 116 9.16 4.63 18.81
N TRP A 117 8.01 4.15 18.38
CA TRP A 117 7.02 4.97 17.72
C TRP A 117 6.14 5.75 18.70
N GLY A 118 5.83 6.99 18.38
CA GLY A 118 4.77 7.74 19.03
C GLY A 118 3.39 7.14 18.77
N LEU A 119 2.39 7.50 19.58
CA LEU A 119 1.04 6.94 19.54
C LEU A 119 0.33 7.13 18.17
N GLY A 120 0.66 8.18 17.44
CA GLY A 120 0.12 8.45 16.09
C GLY A 120 0.80 7.60 15.00
N GLY A 121 1.98 7.03 15.27
CA GLY A 121 2.83 6.38 14.27
C GLY A 121 3.35 7.36 13.21
N THR A 122 3.37 8.65 13.53
CA THR A 122 3.87 9.77 12.71
C THR A 122 5.14 10.37 13.26
N GLU A 123 5.59 9.92 14.42
CA GLU A 123 6.83 10.37 15.06
C GLU A 123 7.62 9.16 15.54
N LEU A 124 8.90 9.13 15.17
CA LEU A 124 9.87 8.16 15.69
C LEU A 124 10.76 8.84 16.72
N PHE A 125 10.78 8.30 17.92
CA PHE A 125 11.70 8.70 18.98
C PHE A 125 12.96 7.85 18.87
N VAL A 126 14.12 8.52 18.75
CA VAL A 126 15.43 7.89 18.61
C VAL A 126 16.31 8.37 19.73
N LEU A 127 16.76 7.42 20.55
CA LEU A 127 17.76 7.66 21.58
C LEU A 127 19.12 7.27 21.01
N ALA A 128 19.96 8.28 20.70
CA ALA A 128 21.27 8.06 20.11
C ALA A 128 22.31 7.69 21.18
N ARG A 129 23.34 6.93 20.79
CA ARG A 129 24.47 6.65 21.64
C ARG A 129 25.33 7.92 21.80
N PRO A 130 26.02 8.08 22.96
CA PRO A 130 26.92 9.20 23.19
C PRO A 130 28.04 9.27 22.15
N LEU A 131 28.44 10.49 21.78
CA LEU A 131 29.39 10.77 20.71
C LEU A 131 30.86 10.39 21.05
N SER A 132 31.20 9.99 22.28
CA SER A 132 32.57 9.65 22.67
C SER A 132 32.66 8.25 23.25
N PRO A 133 33.51 7.36 22.68
CA PRO A 133 33.87 6.11 23.32
C PRO A 133 34.89 6.29 24.46
N ASP A 134 35.57 7.45 24.59
CA ASP A 134 36.56 7.71 25.60
C ASP A 134 35.91 8.29 26.86
N ALA A 135 35.52 7.41 27.75
CA ALA A 135 34.85 7.66 29.03
C ALA A 135 35.67 8.43 30.08
N HIS A 136 36.60 9.28 29.69
CA HIS A 136 37.38 10.10 30.62
C HIS A 136 36.98 11.57 30.68
N ALA A 137 36.05 12.02 29.84
CA ALA A 137 35.48 13.35 29.92
C ALA A 137 34.15 13.27 30.68
N GLN A 138 34.19 13.56 31.97
CA GLN A 138 33.05 13.51 32.91
C GLN A 138 31.87 14.44 32.60
N ASP A 139 31.87 15.17 31.47
CA ASP A 139 30.87 16.17 31.16
C ASP A 139 30.04 15.89 29.87
N ASP A 140 30.32 14.83 29.08
CA ASP A 140 29.71 14.64 27.77
C ASP A 140 28.93 13.32 27.59
N GLU A 141 28.53 12.65 28.66
CA GLU A 141 27.59 11.49 28.62
C GLU A 141 26.14 11.89 28.30
N ARG A 142 25.92 12.97 27.58
CA ARG A 142 24.56 13.36 27.21
C ARG A 142 24.04 12.44 26.11
N THR A 143 23.17 11.51 26.50
CA THR A 143 22.35 10.78 25.57
C THR A 143 21.43 11.77 24.85
N LEU A 144 21.52 11.82 23.52
CA LEU A 144 20.70 12.71 22.70
C LEU A 144 19.44 12.00 22.29
N ALA A 145 18.30 12.62 22.56
CA ALA A 145 17.01 12.16 22.08
C ALA A 145 16.56 12.99 20.89
N TYR A 146 16.18 12.31 19.82
CA TYR A 146 15.66 12.92 18.60
C TYR A 146 14.22 12.49 18.37
N VAL A 147 13.42 13.39 17.85
CA VAL A 147 12.08 13.09 17.32
C VAL A 147 12.14 13.32 15.82
N VAL A 148 11.91 12.26 15.06
CA VAL A 148 11.89 12.29 13.60
C VAL A 148 10.45 12.21 13.13
N PRO A 149 9.92 13.27 12.50
CA PRO A 149 8.55 13.26 12.01
C PRO A 149 8.43 12.47 10.71
N PHE A 150 7.34 11.73 10.56
CA PHE A 150 6.97 10.97 9.38
C PHE A 150 5.56 11.30 8.93
N VAL A 151 5.25 10.92 7.70
CA VAL A 151 3.90 10.97 7.13
C VAL A 151 3.47 9.57 6.71
N LYS A 152 2.19 9.29 6.83
CA LYS A 152 1.59 8.01 6.45
C LYS A 152 0.93 8.11 5.08
N ALA A 153 1.09 7.09 4.25
CA ALA A 153 0.36 6.99 2.99
C ALA A 153 -1.14 6.72 3.22
N ALA A 154 -1.96 7.10 2.25
CA ALA A 154 -3.41 6.90 2.29
C ALA A 154 -3.81 5.43 2.56
N ALA A 155 -3.13 4.49 1.92
CA ALA A 155 -3.38 3.06 2.07
C ALA A 155 -3.26 2.54 3.52
N THR A 156 -2.53 3.27 4.39
CA THR A 156 -2.34 2.92 5.80
C THR A 156 -3.29 3.63 6.76
N THR A 157 -4.22 4.46 6.26
CA THR A 157 -5.10 5.34 7.07
C THR A 157 -6.56 4.93 7.06
N HIS A 158 -6.89 3.67 6.84
CA HIS A 158 -8.26 3.14 6.70
C HIS A 158 -9.08 3.80 5.57
N MET A 159 -8.42 4.23 4.51
CA MET A 159 -9.11 4.64 3.29
C MET A 159 -9.56 3.41 2.50
N THR A 160 -10.67 3.55 1.79
CA THR A 160 -11.14 2.45 0.95
C THR A 160 -10.20 2.25 -0.26
N PRO A 161 -9.99 1.02 -0.73
CA PRO A 161 -9.13 0.75 -1.89
C PRO A 161 -9.55 1.47 -3.17
N ALA A 162 -10.82 1.87 -3.27
CA ALA A 162 -11.37 2.62 -4.39
C ALA A 162 -11.01 4.12 -4.38
N ASP A 163 -10.69 4.69 -3.22
CA ASP A 163 -10.49 6.13 -3.05
C ASP A 163 -9.03 6.57 -3.25
N VAL A 164 -8.13 5.66 -3.56
CA VAL A 164 -6.69 5.93 -3.71
C VAL A 164 -6.33 6.53 -5.09
N ASN A 165 -7.22 7.33 -5.67
CA ASN A 165 -6.95 8.03 -6.94
C ASN A 165 -6.23 9.36 -6.76
N ALA A 166 -6.12 9.85 -5.52
CA ALA A 166 -5.39 11.07 -5.19
C ALA A 166 -4.28 10.76 -4.19
N GLY A 167 -3.05 11.16 -4.50
CA GLY A 167 -1.94 11.04 -3.56
C GLY A 167 -2.25 11.82 -2.28
N PHE A 168 -2.30 11.12 -1.16
CA PHE A 168 -2.62 11.69 0.14
C PHE A 168 -1.63 11.18 1.19
N LEU A 169 -1.13 12.12 2.02
CA LEU A 169 -0.24 11.82 3.13
C LEU A 169 -0.80 12.42 4.42
N LEU A 170 -0.83 11.64 5.47
CA LEU A 170 -1.24 12.03 6.80
C LEU A 170 -0.02 12.29 7.69
N GLY A 171 0.15 13.53 8.14
CA GLY A 171 1.11 13.90 9.19
C GLY A 171 0.45 13.99 10.56
N ASP A 172 1.23 14.34 11.57
CA ASP A 172 0.76 14.45 12.96
C ASP A 172 -0.27 15.57 13.15
N ALA A 173 0.01 16.75 12.59
CA ALA A 173 -0.82 17.96 12.74
C ALA A 173 -1.40 18.47 11.41
N SER A 174 -1.20 17.75 10.32
CA SER A 174 -1.62 18.20 8.99
C SER A 174 -1.74 17.05 8.00
N ALA A 175 -2.46 17.30 6.92
CA ALA A 175 -2.51 16.41 5.75
C ALA A 175 -1.85 17.10 4.55
N TYR A 176 -1.36 16.28 3.62
CA TYR A 176 -0.78 16.72 2.36
C TYR A 176 -1.50 16.02 1.22
N MET A 177 -2.05 16.80 0.31
CA MET A 177 -2.77 16.31 -0.85
C MET A 177 -2.01 16.66 -2.13
N TYR A 178 -1.79 15.68 -2.98
CA TYR A 178 -1.10 15.86 -4.26
C TYR A 178 -1.96 16.65 -5.25
N ARG A 179 -1.37 17.69 -5.86
CA ARG A 179 -2.01 18.57 -6.84
C ARG A 179 -1.37 18.56 -8.21
N GLY A 180 -0.41 17.68 -8.44
CA GLY A 180 0.36 17.66 -9.69
C GLY A 180 -0.50 17.48 -10.95
N HIS A 181 -1.68 16.88 -10.82
CA HIS A 181 -2.64 16.72 -11.90
C HIS A 181 -3.40 18.01 -12.28
N GLU A 182 -3.45 19.00 -11.40
CA GLU A 182 -4.09 20.31 -11.65
C GLU A 182 -3.11 21.30 -12.34
N GLN A 183 -1.81 20.99 -12.34
CA GLN A 183 -0.79 21.84 -12.94
C GLN A 183 -0.62 21.47 -14.41
N SER A 184 -0.55 22.49 -15.29
CA SER A 184 -0.15 22.27 -16.68
C SER A 184 1.28 21.68 -16.74
N ASP A 185 1.57 20.87 -17.75
CA ASP A 185 2.85 20.15 -17.91
C ASP A 185 4.10 21.03 -17.77
N ALA A 186 3.99 22.31 -18.12
CA ALA A 186 5.03 23.32 -17.88
C ALA A 186 5.33 23.57 -16.39
N GLY A 187 4.37 23.32 -15.49
CA GLY A 187 4.53 23.45 -14.05
C GLY A 187 5.28 22.29 -13.39
N LEU A 188 5.21 21.10 -13.97
CA LEU A 188 5.91 19.90 -13.45
C LEU A 188 7.44 19.98 -13.63
N LEU A 189 7.90 20.78 -14.58
CA LEU A 189 9.33 20.98 -14.86
C LEU A 189 10.00 22.05 -13.99
N SER A 190 9.24 22.80 -13.17
CA SER A 190 9.77 23.84 -12.31
C SER A 190 10.10 23.29 -10.91
N PRO A 191 11.37 23.24 -10.48
CA PRO A 191 11.77 22.65 -9.19
C PRO A 191 11.32 23.41 -7.95
N GLY A 192 10.48 24.43 -8.07
CA GLY A 192 9.97 25.25 -6.97
C GLY A 192 8.46 25.21 -6.76
N ASN A 193 7.71 24.51 -7.58
CA ASN A 193 6.26 24.45 -7.42
C ASN A 193 5.87 23.46 -6.32
N ASP A 194 5.06 23.94 -5.40
CA ASP A 194 4.53 23.17 -4.28
C ASP A 194 3.47 22.19 -4.81
N VAL A 195 3.94 20.98 -5.10
CA VAL A 195 3.12 19.89 -5.65
C VAL A 195 2.13 19.36 -4.62
N TRP A 196 2.34 19.72 -3.35
CA TRP A 196 1.52 19.32 -2.23
C TRP A 196 0.68 20.46 -1.69
N ARG A 197 -0.62 20.26 -1.57
CA ARG A 197 -1.49 21.14 -0.79
C ARG A 197 -1.38 20.76 0.68
N HIS A 198 -0.82 21.65 1.48
CA HIS A 198 -0.77 21.50 2.93
C HIS A 198 -2.09 21.92 3.57
N ILE A 199 -2.68 21.04 4.35
CA ILE A 199 -3.97 21.25 5.06
C ILE A 199 -3.71 21.07 6.55
N PRO A 200 -3.51 22.18 7.32
CA PRO A 200 -3.31 22.09 8.75
C PRO A 200 -4.61 21.67 9.44
N PHE A 201 -4.50 20.82 10.46
CA PHE A 201 -5.63 20.40 11.27
C PHE A 201 -5.99 21.49 12.30
N PRO A 202 -7.27 21.61 12.68
CA PRO A 202 -7.68 22.59 13.69
C PRO A 202 -7.04 22.28 15.04
N ALA A 203 -6.38 23.27 15.64
CA ALA A 203 -5.71 23.11 16.93
C ALA A 203 -6.70 22.71 18.05
N GLU A 204 -7.92 23.27 18.00
CA GLU A 204 -9.00 22.93 18.94
C GLU A 204 -9.38 21.45 18.89
N TYR A 205 -9.38 20.85 17.68
CA TYR A 205 -9.66 19.43 17.50
C TYR A 205 -8.49 18.58 17.98
N LEU A 206 -7.26 18.93 17.59
CA LEU A 206 -6.06 18.17 17.94
C LEU A 206 -5.82 18.11 19.45
N THR A 207 -5.99 19.23 20.19
CA THR A 207 -5.75 19.25 21.63
C THR A 207 -6.56 18.22 22.41
N THR A 208 -7.74 17.85 21.92
CA THR A 208 -8.64 16.94 22.61
C THR A 208 -8.75 15.56 21.96
N GLN A 209 -8.51 15.47 20.64
CA GLN A 209 -8.81 14.28 19.85
C GLN A 209 -7.59 13.60 19.22
N TRP A 210 -6.39 14.14 19.44
CA TRP A 210 -5.15 13.49 18.96
C TRP A 210 -4.95 12.10 19.60
N PRO A 211 -4.41 11.10 18.89
CA PRO A 211 -3.96 11.11 17.49
C PRO A 211 -5.11 10.91 16.49
N ILE A 212 -4.90 11.39 15.25
CA ILE A 212 -5.81 11.10 14.13
C ILE A 212 -5.67 9.61 13.77
N ARG A 213 -6.79 8.90 13.70
CA ARG A 213 -6.84 7.45 13.47
C ARG A 213 -7.40 7.06 12.12
N CYS A 214 -8.41 7.80 11.66
CA CYS A 214 -9.08 7.54 10.39
C CYS A 214 -9.11 8.81 9.56
N THR A 215 -8.99 8.66 8.26
CA THR A 215 -9.15 9.73 7.28
C THR A 215 -10.00 9.22 6.12
N ALA A 216 -10.72 10.12 5.46
CA ALA A 216 -11.40 9.84 4.21
C ALA A 216 -11.28 11.05 3.29
N LEU A 217 -10.81 10.83 2.09
CA LEU A 217 -10.73 11.83 1.02
C LEU A 217 -11.82 11.51 0.00
N SER A 218 -12.54 12.55 -0.46
CA SER A 218 -13.50 12.34 -1.55
C SER A 218 -12.77 11.99 -2.85
N PRO A 219 -13.37 11.18 -3.74
CA PRO A 219 -12.73 10.77 -5.00
C PRO A 219 -12.29 11.94 -5.89
N ASP A 220 -13.01 13.07 -5.81
CA ASP A 220 -12.70 14.31 -6.52
C ASP A 220 -11.70 15.22 -5.78
N GLY A 221 -11.19 14.80 -4.62
CA GLY A 221 -10.25 15.57 -3.80
C GLY A 221 -10.82 16.85 -3.17
N ARG A 222 -12.15 17.04 -3.18
CA ARG A 222 -12.78 18.28 -2.67
C ARG A 222 -13.03 18.26 -1.18
N PHE A 223 -13.19 17.09 -0.57
CA PHE A 223 -13.53 16.96 0.84
C PHE A 223 -12.58 16.00 1.53
N LEU A 224 -12.12 16.43 2.71
CA LEU A 224 -11.32 15.60 3.60
C LEU A 224 -12.05 15.46 4.93
N ALA A 225 -12.21 14.26 5.44
CA ALA A 225 -12.67 13.99 6.79
C ALA A 225 -11.54 13.39 7.62
N ILE A 226 -11.50 13.76 8.89
CA ILE A 226 -10.56 13.22 9.88
C ILE A 226 -11.32 12.77 11.12
N ALA A 227 -10.88 11.68 11.73
CA ALA A 227 -11.38 11.22 13.02
C ALA A 227 -10.22 10.82 13.93
N GLY A 228 -10.21 11.38 15.13
CA GLY A 228 -9.24 11.11 16.17
C GLY A 228 -9.76 10.13 17.21
N ARG A 229 -9.47 10.40 18.50
CA ARG A 229 -9.91 9.55 19.62
C ARG A 229 -11.43 9.51 19.75
N ARG A 230 -12.10 10.65 19.54
CA ARG A 230 -13.56 10.80 19.55
C ARG A 230 -13.99 11.85 18.54
N GLY A 231 -15.24 11.75 18.08
CA GLY A 231 -15.81 12.67 17.11
C GLY A 231 -15.11 12.60 15.75
N LEU A 232 -15.48 13.52 14.89
CA LEU A 232 -14.90 13.71 13.57
C LEU A 232 -14.93 15.19 13.19
N ALA A 233 -14.17 15.56 12.17
CA ALA A 233 -14.17 16.88 11.54
C ALA A 233 -14.03 16.71 10.03
N HIS A 234 -14.53 17.68 9.26
CA HIS A 234 -14.33 17.65 7.82
C HIS A 234 -13.94 19.03 7.24
N TYR A 235 -13.19 18.97 6.17
CA TYR A 235 -12.61 20.11 5.47
C TYR A 235 -13.10 20.17 4.03
N SER A 236 -13.31 21.38 3.53
CA SER A 236 -13.57 21.59 2.10
C SER A 236 -12.40 22.32 1.46
N THR A 237 -11.83 21.72 0.40
CA THR A 237 -10.73 22.32 -0.35
C THR A 237 -11.14 23.57 -1.12
N ALA A 238 -12.43 23.69 -1.49
CA ALA A 238 -12.95 24.85 -2.20
C ALA A 238 -13.13 26.08 -1.28
N SER A 239 -13.65 25.89 -0.06
CA SER A 239 -13.83 26.99 0.90
C SER A 239 -12.60 27.25 1.77
N GLY A 240 -11.70 26.28 1.92
CA GLY A 240 -10.54 26.37 2.81
C GLY A 240 -10.89 26.29 4.30
N HIS A 241 -12.10 25.85 4.65
CA HIS A 241 -12.57 25.84 6.04
C HIS A 241 -12.88 24.43 6.55
N TRP A 242 -12.59 24.27 7.85
CA TRP A 242 -13.00 23.10 8.63
C TRP A 242 -14.39 23.30 9.20
N LYS A 243 -15.16 22.20 9.27
CA LYS A 243 -16.35 22.10 10.09
C LYS A 243 -16.07 21.19 11.28
N LEU A 244 -16.40 21.69 12.46
CA LEU A 244 -16.26 21.01 13.74
C LEU A 244 -17.63 20.90 14.41
N TYR A 245 -17.76 20.02 15.38
CA TYR A 245 -18.92 20.04 16.27
C TYR A 245 -18.89 21.29 17.14
N GLU A 246 -19.96 22.09 17.12
CA GLU A 246 -20.10 23.27 17.97
C GLU A 246 -20.24 22.88 19.46
N VAL A 247 -20.90 21.75 19.72
CA VAL A 247 -21.13 21.22 21.08
C VAL A 247 -20.15 20.09 21.37
N ALA A 248 -19.16 20.35 22.20
CA ALA A 248 -18.11 19.39 22.54
C ALA A 248 -18.64 18.05 23.10
N THR A 249 -19.75 18.05 23.85
CA THR A 249 -20.35 16.83 24.42
C THR A 249 -20.87 15.90 23.33
N GLN A 250 -21.36 16.43 22.21
CA GLN A 250 -21.79 15.61 21.06
C GLN A 250 -20.58 14.95 20.37
N ALA A 251 -19.49 15.69 20.17
CA ALA A 251 -18.26 15.13 19.62
C ALA A 251 -17.68 14.03 20.50
N LEU A 252 -17.73 14.20 21.82
CA LEU A 252 -17.21 13.24 22.79
C LEU A 252 -18.10 11.99 22.97
N SER A 253 -19.34 12.00 22.48
CA SER A 253 -20.29 10.90 22.66
C SER A 253 -20.02 9.67 21.79
N PHE A 254 -19.17 9.78 20.77
CA PHE A 254 -18.88 8.68 19.85
C PHE A 254 -17.41 8.64 19.41
N CYS A 255 -16.98 7.50 18.91
CA CYS A 255 -15.71 7.37 18.18
C CYS A 255 -15.94 6.70 16.82
N VAL A 256 -15.17 7.06 15.84
CA VAL A 256 -15.19 6.41 14.52
C VAL A 256 -14.39 5.11 14.62
N ARG A 257 -15.03 4.01 14.25
CA ARG A 257 -14.44 2.66 14.16
C ARG A 257 -14.95 1.98 12.90
N GLY A 258 -14.05 1.37 12.13
CA GLY A 258 -14.39 0.72 10.85
C GLY A 258 -14.25 1.62 9.62
N GLY A 259 -13.98 2.92 9.81
CA GLY A 259 -13.66 3.84 8.72
C GLY A 259 -14.72 4.87 8.40
N MET A 260 -14.44 5.64 7.36
CA MET A 260 -15.30 6.68 6.79
C MET A 260 -15.19 6.64 5.26
N ALA A 261 -16.21 7.08 4.55
CA ALA A 261 -16.19 7.26 3.09
C ALA A 261 -17.05 8.46 2.67
N TRP A 262 -16.71 9.04 1.52
CA TRP A 262 -17.48 10.12 0.93
C TRP A 262 -18.32 9.62 -0.24
N TYR A 263 -19.62 9.83 -0.16
CA TYR A 263 -20.54 9.69 -1.29
C TYR A 263 -20.94 11.09 -1.75
N GLN A 264 -20.36 11.56 -2.85
CA GLN A 264 -20.53 12.93 -3.32
C GLN A 264 -20.25 13.99 -2.20
N HIS A 265 -21.30 14.65 -1.68
CA HIS A 265 -21.23 15.64 -0.60
C HIS A 265 -21.66 15.09 0.77
N VAL A 266 -21.85 13.78 0.89
CA VAL A 266 -22.26 13.10 2.12
C VAL A 266 -21.11 12.27 2.69
N LEU A 267 -20.77 12.55 3.94
CA LEU A 267 -19.83 11.75 4.71
C LEU A 267 -20.55 10.61 5.42
N ILE A 268 -20.13 9.39 5.15
CA ILE A 268 -20.59 8.18 5.81
C ILE A 268 -19.53 7.80 6.84
N ALA A 269 -19.92 7.60 8.10
CA ALA A 269 -19.01 7.23 9.18
C ALA A 269 -19.55 6.06 10.00
N ALA A 270 -18.71 5.04 10.19
CA ALA A 270 -19.01 3.96 11.14
C ALA A 270 -18.60 4.39 12.54
N CYS A 271 -19.58 4.49 13.44
CA CYS A 271 -19.44 5.07 14.76
C CYS A 271 -19.77 4.06 15.87
N ASP A 272 -18.98 4.08 16.94
CA ASP A 272 -19.29 3.42 18.20
C ASP A 272 -19.73 4.50 19.22
N CYS A 273 -21.00 4.47 19.57
CA CYS A 273 -21.65 5.41 20.48
C CYS A 273 -21.88 4.74 21.83
N MET A 274 -20.83 4.63 22.67
CA MET A 274 -20.90 4.00 23.99
C MET A 274 -21.39 2.54 23.96
N GLY A 275 -20.98 1.79 22.93
CA GLY A 275 -21.36 0.38 22.73
C GLY A 275 -22.51 0.17 21.75
N GLU A 276 -23.22 1.22 21.33
CA GLU A 276 -24.17 1.14 20.22
C GLU A 276 -23.45 1.46 18.91
N ILE A 277 -23.44 0.52 17.98
CA ILE A 277 -22.78 0.66 16.70
C ILE A 277 -23.74 1.29 15.69
N GLN A 278 -23.31 2.39 15.10
CA GLN A 278 -24.13 3.19 14.20
C GLN A 278 -23.39 3.55 12.92
N ILE A 279 -24.10 3.52 11.81
CA ILE A 279 -23.66 4.21 10.58
C ILE A 279 -24.38 5.55 10.53
N ARG A 280 -23.62 6.62 10.47
CA ARG A 280 -24.11 7.99 10.47
C ARG A 280 -23.78 8.67 9.15
N LEU A 281 -24.75 9.36 8.58
CA LEU A 281 -24.62 10.14 7.34
C LEU A 281 -24.67 11.63 7.66
N TYR A 282 -23.63 12.36 7.28
CA TYR A 282 -23.52 13.80 7.49
C TYR A 282 -23.49 14.53 6.17
N SER A 283 -24.29 15.58 6.04
CA SER A 283 -24.18 16.49 4.89
C SER A 283 -23.02 17.46 5.09
N ARG A 284 -22.21 17.64 4.06
CA ARG A 284 -21.21 18.70 4.06
C ARG A 284 -21.82 20.09 4.21
N ASP A 285 -23.02 20.31 3.67
CA ASP A 285 -23.63 21.64 3.58
C ASP A 285 -24.31 22.06 4.90
N GLN A 286 -24.68 21.09 5.74
CA GLN A 286 -25.33 21.34 7.02
C GLN A 286 -24.34 21.47 8.19
N PRO A 287 -24.73 22.04 9.33
CA PRO A 287 -23.93 22.01 10.56
C PRO A 287 -23.58 20.58 10.96
N LEU A 288 -22.41 20.42 11.56
CA LEU A 288 -21.94 19.13 12.04
C LEU A 288 -22.44 18.90 13.47
N ASP A 289 -23.62 18.31 13.60
CA ASP A 289 -24.26 17.97 14.86
C ASP A 289 -25.17 16.74 14.72
N ASN A 290 -25.73 16.28 15.84
CA ASN A 290 -26.61 15.11 15.84
C ASN A 290 -28.04 15.40 15.34
N ALA A 291 -28.44 16.66 15.25
CA ALA A 291 -29.79 17.06 14.79
C ALA A 291 -29.89 17.08 13.26
N HIS A 292 -28.76 17.28 12.58
CA HIS A 292 -28.68 17.39 11.12
C HIS A 292 -28.12 16.14 10.44
N LEU A 293 -28.24 14.96 11.11
CA LEU A 293 -27.94 13.68 10.47
C LEU A 293 -28.92 13.43 9.32
N LEU A 294 -28.41 13.09 8.15
CA LEU A 294 -29.25 12.74 7.00
C LEU A 294 -29.93 11.38 7.20
N ASP A 295 -29.18 10.42 7.75
CA ASP A 295 -29.66 9.07 8.09
C ASP A 295 -28.81 8.47 9.20
N LEU A 296 -29.39 7.51 9.93
CA LEU A 296 -28.75 6.77 10.99
C LEU A 296 -29.24 5.33 10.98
N VAL A 297 -28.30 4.40 10.89
CA VAL A 297 -28.58 2.96 10.93
C VAL A 297 -27.85 2.34 12.10
N VAL A 298 -28.57 1.58 12.95
CA VAL A 298 -28.00 0.84 14.09
C VAL A 298 -27.64 -0.57 13.61
N LEU A 299 -26.44 -1.03 13.98
CA LEU A 299 -25.90 -2.33 13.63
C LEU A 299 -25.78 -3.23 14.86
N GLY A 300 -25.88 -4.55 14.64
CA GLY A 300 -25.77 -5.55 15.71
C GLY A 300 -24.34 -5.85 16.16
N ALA A 301 -23.32 -5.56 15.33
CA ALA A 301 -21.91 -5.85 15.60
C ALA A 301 -21.01 -4.69 15.14
N PRO A 302 -19.80 -4.56 15.74
CA PRO A 302 -18.83 -3.54 15.36
C PRO A 302 -18.39 -3.68 13.90
N VAL A 303 -18.20 -2.54 13.23
CA VAL A 303 -17.66 -2.50 11.85
C VAL A 303 -16.15 -2.67 11.91
N VAL A 304 -15.64 -3.65 11.17
CA VAL A 304 -14.20 -3.88 11.00
C VAL A 304 -13.66 -2.98 9.90
N THR A 305 -14.32 -2.99 8.74
CA THR A 305 -13.97 -2.13 7.60
C THR A 305 -15.22 -1.84 6.77
N LEU A 306 -15.18 -0.72 6.06
CA LEU A 306 -16.22 -0.34 5.11
C LEU A 306 -15.59 -0.07 3.74
N ALA A 307 -16.37 -0.28 2.70
CA ALA A 307 -16.00 0.08 1.34
C ALA A 307 -17.21 0.70 0.63
N LEU A 308 -16.94 1.71 -0.18
CA LEU A 308 -17.93 2.38 -0.99
C LEU A 308 -17.63 2.10 -2.47
N PHE A 309 -18.65 1.68 -3.19
CA PHE A 309 -18.57 1.42 -4.61
C PHE A 309 -19.79 2.05 -5.29
N GLU A 310 -19.58 3.17 -5.99
CA GLU A 310 -20.67 3.96 -6.56
C GLU A 310 -21.79 4.26 -5.54
N THR A 311 -22.94 3.61 -5.67
CA THR A 311 -24.08 3.74 -4.74
C THR A 311 -24.15 2.64 -3.70
N SER A 312 -23.26 1.65 -3.76
CA SER A 312 -23.24 0.49 -2.86
C SER A 312 -22.26 0.68 -1.72
N LEU A 313 -22.76 0.61 -0.50
CA LEU A 313 -21.98 0.62 0.73
C LEU A 313 -21.85 -0.80 1.28
N LEU A 314 -20.64 -1.29 1.40
CA LEU A 314 -20.30 -2.58 1.99
C LEU A 314 -19.78 -2.37 3.40
N LEU A 315 -20.31 -3.10 4.35
CA LEU A 315 -19.88 -3.11 5.75
C LEU A 315 -19.47 -4.53 6.14
N TYR A 316 -18.23 -4.71 6.54
CA TYR A 316 -17.79 -5.97 7.11
C TYR A 316 -17.72 -5.86 8.62
N LEU A 317 -18.44 -6.75 9.31
CA LEU A 317 -18.68 -6.69 10.75
C LEU A 317 -17.82 -7.70 11.52
N ALA A 318 -17.67 -7.46 12.82
CA ALA A 318 -16.88 -8.31 13.70
C ALA A 318 -17.51 -9.70 13.97
N ASP A 319 -18.78 -9.89 13.66
CA ASP A 319 -19.48 -11.17 13.68
C ASP A 319 -19.34 -11.98 12.38
N ASN A 320 -18.34 -11.63 11.54
CA ASN A 320 -18.06 -12.28 10.26
C ASN A 320 -19.14 -12.09 9.18
N THR A 321 -19.96 -11.06 9.32
CA THR A 321 -21.04 -10.76 8.38
C THR A 321 -20.67 -9.61 7.49
N LEU A 322 -20.87 -9.76 6.18
CA LEU A 322 -20.85 -8.68 5.20
C LEU A 322 -22.25 -8.18 4.96
N VAL A 323 -22.47 -6.89 5.09
CA VAL A 323 -23.77 -6.25 4.88
C VAL A 323 -23.67 -5.28 3.71
N HIS A 324 -24.62 -5.36 2.82
CA HIS A 324 -24.73 -4.47 1.65
C HIS A 324 -25.90 -3.51 1.82
N TYR A 325 -25.59 -2.23 1.80
CA TYR A 325 -26.57 -1.14 1.73
C TYR A 325 -26.47 -0.42 0.41
N LEU A 326 -27.63 -0.03 -0.12
CA LEU A 326 -27.72 0.86 -1.27
C LEU A 326 -28.02 2.29 -0.79
N ILE A 327 -27.24 3.25 -1.24
CA ILE A 327 -27.47 4.66 -1.01
C ILE A 327 -28.55 5.13 -1.99
N THR A 328 -29.71 5.50 -1.45
CA THR A 328 -30.86 5.94 -2.26
C THR A 328 -31.06 7.44 -2.06
N PRO A 329 -30.64 8.27 -3.05
CA PRO A 329 -30.93 9.70 -3.02
C PRO A 329 -32.42 9.92 -3.38
N THR A 330 -33.15 10.55 -2.51
CA THR A 330 -34.48 11.11 -2.76
C THR A 330 -34.37 12.63 -2.88
N ARG A 331 -35.45 13.32 -3.32
CA ARG A 331 -35.43 14.78 -3.50
C ARG A 331 -35.12 15.55 -2.21
N GLU A 332 -35.45 14.98 -1.05
CA GLU A 332 -35.33 15.63 0.26
C GLU A 332 -34.32 14.96 1.20
N HIS A 333 -34.03 13.67 1.00
CA HIS A 333 -33.20 12.89 1.92
C HIS A 333 -32.33 11.87 1.18
N ILE A 334 -31.20 11.54 1.78
CA ILE A 334 -30.36 10.39 1.40
C ILE A 334 -30.51 9.34 2.48
N ARG A 335 -30.87 8.12 2.10
CA ARG A 335 -31.10 7.00 3.02
C ARG A 335 -30.32 5.75 2.61
N LEU A 336 -29.97 4.95 3.60
CA LEU A 336 -29.40 3.63 3.41
C LEU A 336 -30.51 2.58 3.36
N ARG A 337 -30.60 1.85 2.27
CA ARG A 337 -31.51 0.72 2.11
C ARG A 337 -30.73 -0.58 2.20
N LEU A 338 -31.07 -1.44 3.16
CA LEU A 338 -30.49 -2.78 3.26
C LEU A 338 -30.88 -3.61 2.02
N CYS A 339 -29.88 -4.16 1.32
CA CYS A 339 -30.06 -5.06 0.19
C CYS A 339 -29.91 -6.52 0.59
N GLY A 340 -28.96 -6.83 1.45
CA GLY A 340 -28.70 -8.18 1.93
C GLY A 340 -27.50 -8.27 2.86
N SER A 341 -27.31 -9.46 3.40
CA SER A 341 -26.15 -9.79 4.20
C SER A 341 -25.69 -11.23 3.96
N ILE A 342 -24.40 -11.47 4.13
CA ILE A 342 -23.77 -12.79 3.97
C ILE A 342 -22.85 -13.04 5.16
N SER A 343 -22.92 -14.24 5.73
CA SER A 343 -21.97 -14.70 6.74
C SER A 343 -20.81 -15.45 6.08
N PHE A 344 -19.59 -15.17 6.53
CA PHE A 344 -18.38 -15.88 6.14
C PHE A 344 -17.84 -16.78 7.25
N ASP A 345 -18.73 -17.23 8.15
CA ASP A 345 -18.38 -18.19 9.19
C ASP A 345 -17.85 -19.50 8.56
N GLY A 346 -16.68 -19.92 9.05
CA GLY A 346 -15.98 -21.09 8.50
C GLY A 346 -15.12 -20.82 7.25
N ILE A 347 -15.23 -19.62 6.61
CA ILE A 347 -14.40 -19.20 5.48
C ILE A 347 -13.30 -18.26 5.99
N ILE A 348 -13.67 -17.20 6.70
CA ILE A 348 -12.72 -16.27 7.32
C ILE A 348 -12.65 -16.62 8.81
N GLY A 349 -11.47 -17.07 9.27
CA GLY A 349 -11.30 -17.56 10.63
C GLY A 349 -11.41 -16.45 11.69
N GLU A 350 -10.89 -15.26 11.39
CA GLU A 350 -10.83 -14.15 12.35
C GLU A 350 -11.13 -12.81 11.65
N PRO A 351 -12.34 -12.25 11.86
CA PRO A 351 -12.76 -11.01 11.19
C PRO A 351 -11.86 -9.80 11.46
N SER A 352 -11.25 -9.73 12.65
CA SER A 352 -10.34 -8.64 13.04
C SER A 352 -9.06 -8.55 12.18
N ARG A 353 -8.72 -9.61 11.45
CA ARG A 353 -7.56 -9.70 10.55
C ARG A 353 -7.83 -9.11 9.15
N VAL A 354 -9.08 -8.81 8.83
CA VAL A 354 -9.44 -8.15 7.56
C VAL A 354 -8.99 -6.69 7.60
N ARG A 355 -8.17 -6.29 6.61
CA ARG A 355 -7.57 -4.95 6.52
C ARG A 355 -8.28 -4.06 5.52
N ALA A 356 -8.66 -4.63 4.39
CA ALA A 356 -9.35 -3.92 3.33
C ALA A 356 -10.34 -4.84 2.63
N LEU A 357 -11.36 -4.22 2.07
CA LEU A 357 -12.45 -4.86 1.36
C LEU A 357 -12.72 -4.09 0.08
N SER A 358 -12.96 -4.80 -1.00
CA SER A 358 -13.53 -4.27 -2.24
C SER A 358 -14.37 -5.35 -2.90
N TRP A 359 -15.08 -5.03 -3.97
CA TRP A 359 -15.71 -6.01 -4.80
C TRP A 359 -15.51 -5.73 -6.29
N LEU A 360 -15.70 -6.77 -7.09
CA LEU A 360 -15.62 -6.71 -8.55
C LEU A 360 -16.97 -7.13 -9.10
N VAL A 361 -17.74 -6.16 -9.55
CA VAL A 361 -19.04 -6.39 -10.18
C VAL A 361 -18.82 -6.75 -11.64
N PRO A 362 -19.38 -7.87 -12.15
CA PRO A 362 -19.27 -8.22 -13.55
C PRO A 362 -19.82 -7.10 -14.47
N PRO A 363 -19.17 -6.82 -15.63
CA PRO A 363 -19.61 -5.73 -16.51
C PRO A 363 -21.08 -5.83 -16.92
N VAL A 364 -21.56 -7.03 -17.21
CA VAL A 364 -22.97 -7.27 -17.56
C VAL A 364 -23.93 -6.85 -16.44
N GLN A 365 -23.57 -7.12 -15.19
CA GLN A 365 -24.37 -6.73 -14.03
C GLN A 365 -24.36 -5.21 -13.85
N ARG A 366 -23.21 -4.58 -14.04
CA ARG A 366 -23.05 -3.13 -13.93
C ARG A 366 -23.85 -2.37 -14.99
N ASP A 367 -23.87 -2.88 -16.24
CA ASP A 367 -24.51 -2.18 -17.36
C ASP A 367 -26.04 -2.37 -17.38
N ILE A 368 -26.53 -3.55 -17.00
CA ILE A 368 -27.93 -3.93 -17.18
C ILE A 368 -28.60 -4.34 -15.86
N GLY A 369 -27.81 -4.78 -14.87
CA GLY A 369 -28.30 -5.29 -13.58
C GLY A 369 -28.78 -4.20 -12.63
N HIS A 370 -29.47 -4.61 -11.57
CA HIS A 370 -29.85 -3.69 -10.51
C HIS A 370 -28.81 -3.77 -9.36
N PRO A 371 -28.28 -2.63 -8.87
CA PRO A 371 -27.23 -2.64 -7.83
C PRO A 371 -27.62 -3.39 -6.53
N ALA A 372 -28.91 -3.53 -6.23
CA ALA A 372 -29.36 -4.31 -5.07
C ALA A 372 -29.04 -5.81 -5.16
N ASP A 373 -28.87 -6.33 -6.38
CA ASP A 373 -28.60 -7.75 -6.64
C ASP A 373 -27.10 -8.05 -6.74
N ASP A 374 -26.25 -7.03 -6.67
CA ASP A 374 -24.79 -7.15 -6.83
C ASP A 374 -24.17 -8.12 -5.82
N LEU A 375 -24.71 -8.19 -4.61
CA LEU A 375 -24.22 -9.09 -3.56
C LEU A 375 -24.23 -10.57 -3.98
N THR A 376 -25.10 -10.96 -4.88
CA THR A 376 -25.26 -12.35 -5.34
C THR A 376 -24.36 -12.72 -6.53
N VAL A 377 -23.77 -11.73 -7.20
CA VAL A 377 -23.02 -11.92 -8.45
C VAL A 377 -21.61 -11.33 -8.42
N ALA A 378 -21.34 -10.40 -7.52
CA ALA A 378 -20.03 -9.75 -7.40
C ALA A 378 -19.02 -10.69 -6.75
N ASN A 379 -17.79 -10.64 -7.24
CA ASN A 379 -16.66 -11.25 -6.57
C ASN A 379 -16.18 -10.31 -5.47
N LEU A 380 -15.85 -10.84 -4.30
CA LEU A 380 -15.39 -10.09 -3.16
C LEU A 380 -13.88 -10.20 -3.01
N LEU A 381 -13.22 -9.08 -2.82
CA LEU A 381 -11.79 -8.99 -2.55
C LEU A 381 -11.56 -8.65 -1.08
N PHE A 382 -10.80 -9.48 -0.39
CA PHE A 382 -10.36 -9.23 0.97
C PHE A 382 -8.84 -9.21 1.07
N LEU A 383 -8.32 -8.25 1.82
CA LEU A 383 -6.95 -8.29 2.32
C LEU A 383 -6.97 -8.77 3.77
N ILE A 384 -6.46 -9.97 4.00
CA ILE A 384 -6.44 -10.62 5.31
C ILE A 384 -4.98 -10.83 5.69
N ASP A 385 -4.45 -10.02 6.61
CA ASP A 385 -3.06 -10.08 7.11
C ASP A 385 -1.98 -10.21 6.01
N GLY A 386 -2.18 -9.59 4.87
CA GLY A 386 -1.26 -9.68 3.74
C GLY A 386 -1.62 -10.73 2.70
N MET A 387 -2.62 -11.57 2.93
CA MET A 387 -3.17 -12.43 1.87
C MET A 387 -4.27 -11.70 1.11
N LEU A 388 -4.14 -11.60 -0.19
CA LEU A 388 -5.16 -11.08 -1.09
C LEU A 388 -6.05 -12.22 -1.56
N VAL A 389 -7.27 -12.24 -1.07
CA VAL A 389 -8.23 -13.33 -1.25
C VAL A 389 -9.40 -12.85 -2.12
N LEU A 390 -9.70 -13.63 -3.15
CA LEU A 390 -10.87 -13.44 -3.99
C LEU A 390 -11.93 -14.51 -3.64
N LEU A 391 -13.11 -14.06 -3.25
CA LEU A 391 -14.27 -14.92 -3.00
C LEU A 391 -15.23 -14.80 -4.19
N ARG A 392 -15.50 -15.92 -4.84
CA ARG A 392 -16.41 -16.00 -6.00
C ARG A 392 -17.72 -16.60 -5.57
N PRO A 393 -18.87 -15.98 -5.89
CA PRO A 393 -20.17 -16.58 -5.61
C PRO A 393 -20.35 -17.85 -6.45
N ALA A 394 -20.62 -18.95 -5.78
CA ALA A 394 -20.96 -20.22 -6.39
C ALA A 394 -22.39 -20.61 -5.95
N ARG A 395 -23.23 -21.06 -6.88
CA ARG A 395 -24.54 -21.60 -6.52
C ARG A 395 -24.37 -23.07 -6.17
N ALA A 396 -24.69 -23.44 -4.94
CA ALA A 396 -24.80 -24.84 -4.57
C ALA A 396 -25.98 -25.46 -5.33
N SER A 397 -25.77 -26.61 -5.94
CA SER A 397 -26.71 -27.25 -6.86
C SER A 397 -28.02 -27.77 -6.21
N ASP A 398 -28.12 -27.82 -4.89
CA ASP A 398 -29.25 -28.43 -4.19
C ASP A 398 -29.96 -27.52 -3.14
N ASP A 399 -29.36 -26.43 -2.74
CA ASP A 399 -29.95 -25.43 -1.85
C ASP A 399 -29.74 -24.04 -2.45
N ASP A 400 -30.77 -23.19 -2.40
CA ASP A 400 -30.68 -21.76 -2.81
C ASP A 400 -29.66 -20.94 -1.96
N GLN A 401 -28.80 -21.63 -1.22
CA GLN A 401 -27.80 -21.01 -0.36
C GLN A 401 -26.56 -20.60 -1.15
N LEU A 402 -26.24 -19.31 -1.09
CA LEU A 402 -25.04 -18.74 -1.70
C LEU A 402 -23.82 -19.33 -0.99
N SER A 403 -22.97 -20.02 -1.73
CA SER A 403 -21.65 -20.45 -1.30
C SER A 403 -20.58 -19.62 -1.98
N TYR A 404 -19.39 -19.56 -1.41
CA TYR A 404 -18.26 -18.84 -2.00
C TYR A 404 -17.08 -19.78 -2.20
N ASP A 405 -16.51 -19.73 -3.40
CA ASP A 405 -15.24 -20.36 -3.71
C ASP A 405 -14.12 -19.39 -3.36
N LEU A 406 -13.17 -19.84 -2.52
CA LEU A 406 -12.06 -19.04 -2.03
C LEU A 406 -10.82 -19.29 -2.88
N GLN A 407 -10.25 -18.21 -3.42
CA GLN A 407 -9.03 -18.22 -4.18
C GLN A 407 -8.03 -17.22 -3.57
N VAL A 408 -6.84 -17.66 -3.21
CA VAL A 408 -5.74 -16.77 -2.81
C VAL A 408 -5.04 -16.29 -4.08
N LEU A 409 -5.10 -14.99 -4.36
CA LEU A 409 -4.47 -14.40 -5.55
C LEU A 409 -2.97 -14.17 -5.31
N HIS A 410 -2.62 -13.65 -4.14
CA HIS A 410 -1.23 -13.34 -3.79
C HIS A 410 -1.05 -13.29 -2.28
N GLU A 411 0.18 -13.60 -1.84
CA GLU A 411 0.60 -13.50 -0.44
C GLU A 411 1.52 -12.29 -0.24
N HIS A 412 1.65 -11.83 1.00
CA HIS A 412 2.52 -10.73 1.42
C HIS A 412 2.17 -9.36 0.77
N ILE A 413 0.89 -9.09 0.59
CA ILE A 413 0.40 -7.83 0.06
C ILE A 413 0.25 -6.80 1.18
N GLU A 414 0.86 -5.62 1.01
CA GLU A 414 0.75 -4.48 1.93
C GLU A 414 -0.51 -3.67 1.70
N SER A 415 -0.83 -3.45 0.42
CA SER A 415 -1.99 -2.67 0.00
C SER A 415 -2.44 -3.08 -1.39
N PHE A 416 -3.71 -2.88 -1.68
CA PHE A 416 -4.25 -3.03 -3.02
C PHE A 416 -5.19 -1.87 -3.36
N CYS A 417 -5.41 -1.65 -4.64
CA CYS A 417 -6.42 -0.73 -5.12
C CYS A 417 -7.14 -1.27 -6.36
N THR A 418 -8.38 -0.83 -6.52
CA THR A 418 -9.22 -1.11 -7.67
C THR A 418 -9.65 0.24 -8.26
N PRO A 419 -9.09 0.69 -9.41
CA PRO A 419 -9.44 1.98 -10.01
C PRO A 419 -10.83 1.92 -10.62
N ILE A 420 -11.84 2.31 -9.84
CA ILE A 420 -13.27 2.21 -10.19
C ILE A 420 -13.71 3.35 -11.11
N TYR A 421 -13.12 4.52 -10.92
CA TYR A 421 -13.54 5.75 -11.63
C TYR A 421 -12.81 5.97 -12.95
N THR A 422 -12.06 4.99 -13.41
CA THR A 422 -11.30 5.09 -14.67
C THR A 422 -12.16 4.60 -15.82
N PRO A 423 -12.35 5.37 -16.88
CA PRO A 423 -13.01 4.87 -18.08
C PRO A 423 -12.14 3.86 -18.83
N GLY A 424 -12.76 2.85 -19.44
CA GLY A 424 -12.12 1.88 -20.32
C GLY A 424 -11.64 0.59 -19.65
N ALA A 425 -10.80 -0.16 -20.33
CA ALA A 425 -10.39 -1.52 -19.96
C ALA A 425 -9.65 -1.64 -18.61
N LEU A 426 -9.07 -0.55 -18.10
CA LEU A 426 -8.41 -0.54 -16.78
C LEU A 426 -9.39 -0.35 -15.61
N SER A 427 -10.67 -0.03 -15.86
CA SER A 427 -11.67 0.23 -14.81
C SER A 427 -11.95 -0.96 -13.88
N HIS A 428 -11.57 -2.16 -14.32
CA HIS A 428 -11.78 -3.40 -13.55
C HIS A 428 -10.46 -4.05 -13.14
N SER A 429 -9.35 -3.36 -13.33
CA SER A 429 -8.04 -3.89 -12.96
C SER A 429 -7.85 -3.89 -11.45
N LEU A 430 -7.05 -4.84 -10.99
CA LEU A 430 -6.64 -4.96 -9.60
C LEU A 430 -5.13 -4.73 -9.53
N TRP A 431 -4.71 -3.86 -8.61
CA TRP A 431 -3.32 -3.50 -8.39
C TRP A 431 -2.96 -3.81 -6.95
N ALA A 432 -1.91 -4.57 -6.73
CA ALA A 432 -1.48 -4.97 -5.40
C ALA A 432 0.03 -4.82 -5.22
N PHE A 433 0.44 -4.26 -4.09
CA PHE A 433 1.83 -3.99 -3.74
C PHE A 433 2.31 -4.97 -2.67
N ASP A 434 3.42 -5.68 -2.94
CA ASP A 434 4.00 -6.70 -2.07
C ASP A 434 5.23 -6.22 -1.26
N GLY A 435 5.53 -4.93 -1.28
CA GLY A 435 6.74 -4.36 -0.70
C GLY A 435 7.89 -4.17 -1.70
N HIS A 436 7.86 -4.84 -2.85
CA HIS A 436 8.91 -4.76 -3.87
C HIS A 436 8.38 -4.49 -5.27
N HIS A 437 7.21 -5.06 -5.59
CA HIS A 437 6.62 -5.01 -6.92
C HIS A 437 5.15 -4.60 -6.83
N MET A 438 4.67 -3.99 -7.90
CA MET A 438 3.25 -3.76 -8.10
C MET A 438 2.72 -4.81 -9.08
N SER A 439 1.97 -5.76 -8.57
CA SER A 439 1.28 -6.78 -9.36
C SER A 439 -0.04 -6.26 -9.90
N VAL A 440 -0.31 -6.48 -11.18
CA VAL A 440 -1.49 -5.98 -11.87
C VAL A 440 -2.25 -7.12 -12.50
N TRP A 441 -3.54 -7.22 -12.20
CA TRP A 441 -4.50 -8.10 -12.87
C TRP A 441 -5.46 -7.23 -13.68
N LEU A 442 -5.39 -7.32 -14.99
CA LEU A 442 -6.29 -6.58 -15.90
C LEU A 442 -7.70 -7.17 -15.89
N HIS A 443 -7.76 -8.49 -15.76
CA HIS A 443 -9.00 -9.25 -15.71
C HIS A 443 -9.05 -10.14 -14.45
N PRO A 444 -9.17 -9.58 -13.24
CA PRO A 444 -9.11 -10.35 -12.00
C PRO A 444 -10.26 -11.35 -11.83
N MET A 445 -11.31 -11.24 -12.65
CA MET A 445 -12.40 -12.22 -12.70
C MET A 445 -12.05 -13.46 -13.53
N SER A 446 -10.95 -13.45 -14.28
CA SER A 446 -10.47 -14.66 -14.97
C SER A 446 -10.02 -15.72 -13.95
N ARG A 447 -9.91 -16.97 -14.37
CA ARG A 447 -9.45 -18.06 -13.48
C ARG A 447 -7.93 -18.10 -13.31
N SER A 448 -7.20 -17.15 -13.86
CA SER A 448 -5.74 -17.07 -13.73
C SER A 448 -5.36 -16.52 -12.37
N ASP A 449 -4.53 -17.22 -11.63
CA ASP A 449 -4.00 -16.79 -10.34
C ASP A 449 -2.83 -15.82 -10.52
N ALA A 450 -2.09 -15.95 -11.62
CA ALA A 450 -0.91 -15.12 -11.89
C ALA A 450 -1.31 -13.70 -12.33
N PRO A 451 -0.58 -12.67 -11.89
CA PRO A 451 -0.78 -11.31 -12.35
C PRO A 451 -0.49 -11.19 -13.85
N ASP A 452 -1.21 -10.30 -14.52
CA ASP A 452 -1.01 -10.01 -15.94
C ASP A 452 0.29 -9.27 -16.21
N CYS A 453 0.66 -8.38 -15.28
CA CYS A 453 1.86 -7.56 -15.36
C CYS A 453 2.44 -7.38 -13.95
N VAL A 454 3.77 -7.28 -13.87
CA VAL A 454 4.49 -6.98 -12.64
C VAL A 454 5.40 -5.77 -12.89
N LEU A 455 5.13 -4.68 -12.20
CA LEU A 455 5.90 -3.43 -12.30
C LEU A 455 6.96 -3.41 -11.19
N PRO A 456 8.24 -3.22 -11.51
CA PRO A 456 9.26 -3.06 -10.48
C PRO A 456 9.11 -1.69 -9.80
N VAL A 457 8.99 -1.68 -8.48
CA VAL A 457 8.92 -0.47 -7.65
C VAL A 457 10.06 -0.51 -6.64
N SER A 458 11.30 -0.52 -7.13
CA SER A 458 12.47 -0.90 -6.33
C SER A 458 12.93 0.15 -5.31
N SER A 459 12.70 1.44 -5.56
CA SER A 459 13.20 2.53 -4.70
C SER A 459 12.12 3.42 -4.11
N THR A 460 10.86 3.24 -4.50
CA THR A 460 9.77 4.15 -4.14
C THR A 460 8.59 3.41 -3.53
N TYR A 461 8.01 3.96 -2.48
CA TYR A 461 6.76 3.45 -1.92
C TYR A 461 5.57 3.98 -2.73
N PRO A 462 4.68 3.14 -3.28
CA PRO A 462 3.55 3.57 -4.10
C PRO A 462 2.52 4.32 -3.25
N LEU A 463 2.10 5.48 -3.72
CA LEU A 463 1.10 6.33 -3.05
C LEU A 463 -0.26 6.21 -3.70
N CYS A 464 -0.33 6.32 -5.03
CA CYS A 464 -1.57 6.21 -5.79
C CYS A 464 -1.31 5.89 -7.26
N ILE A 465 -2.37 5.45 -7.94
CA ILE A 465 -2.38 5.16 -9.37
C ILE A 465 -3.25 6.20 -10.05
N LEU A 466 -2.61 7.02 -10.90
CA LEU A 466 -3.29 7.97 -11.76
C LEU A 466 -3.56 7.29 -13.10
N SER A 467 -4.61 6.49 -13.14
CA SER A 467 -4.94 5.64 -14.27
C SER A 467 -5.31 6.43 -15.52
N ASP A 468 -5.93 7.61 -15.38
CA ASP A 468 -6.22 8.54 -16.46
C ASP A 468 -4.96 9.09 -17.16
N ARG A 469 -3.82 9.07 -16.46
CA ARG A 469 -2.53 9.55 -16.94
C ARG A 469 -1.49 8.47 -17.18
N GLY A 470 -1.81 7.22 -16.93
CA GLY A 470 -0.87 6.10 -17.09
C GLY A 470 0.34 6.14 -16.15
N ILE A 471 0.18 6.73 -14.95
CA ILE A 471 1.27 7.02 -14.01
C ILE A 471 1.00 6.36 -12.66
N LEU A 472 2.01 5.65 -12.15
CA LEU A 472 2.13 5.26 -10.76
C LEU A 472 2.93 6.34 -10.02
N LEU A 473 2.31 6.97 -9.04
CA LEU A 473 2.96 7.95 -8.18
C LEU A 473 3.54 7.24 -6.96
N GLY A 474 4.84 7.40 -6.74
CA GLY A 474 5.54 6.87 -5.57
C GLY A 474 6.31 7.95 -4.81
N ALA A 475 6.69 7.64 -3.59
CA ALA A 475 7.49 8.51 -2.74
C ALA A 475 8.76 7.81 -2.26
N GLU A 476 9.85 8.55 -2.25
CA GLU A 476 11.13 8.14 -1.72
C GLU A 476 11.59 9.12 -0.64
N SER A 477 12.14 8.60 0.45
CA SER A 477 12.68 9.42 1.52
C SER A 477 14.21 9.51 1.38
N LEU A 478 14.70 10.68 0.97
CA LEU A 478 16.14 10.90 0.76
C LEU A 478 16.78 11.63 1.95
N PRO A 479 17.89 11.13 2.50
CA PRO A 479 18.67 11.87 3.47
C PRO A 479 19.37 13.05 2.79
N VAL A 480 19.13 14.26 3.29
CA VAL A 480 19.76 15.48 2.80
C VAL A 480 20.69 16.04 3.87
N LEU A 481 21.98 16.10 3.55
CA LEU A 481 22.97 16.72 4.42
C LEU A 481 22.87 18.23 4.35
N ARG A 482 22.54 18.88 5.46
CA ARG A 482 22.69 20.33 5.60
C ARG A 482 23.99 20.65 6.35
N ARG A 483 25.02 21.04 5.61
CA ARG A 483 26.36 21.38 6.14
C ARG A 483 26.37 22.51 7.18
N THR A 484 25.31 23.34 7.20
CA THR A 484 25.23 24.52 8.05
C THR A 484 24.64 24.26 9.44
N LEU A 485 24.00 23.12 9.66
CA LEU A 485 23.23 22.86 10.89
C LEU A 485 23.65 21.58 11.62
N ASP A 486 24.66 20.85 11.13
CA ASP A 486 25.12 19.55 11.66
C ASP A 486 23.96 18.54 11.88
N THR A 487 22.87 18.70 11.13
CA THR A 487 21.70 17.84 11.21
C THR A 487 21.42 17.16 9.87
N THR A 488 21.09 15.88 9.92
CA THR A 488 20.53 15.18 8.77
C THR A 488 19.06 15.53 8.68
N SER A 489 18.64 16.06 7.55
CA SER A 489 17.23 16.25 7.23
C SER A 489 16.81 15.26 6.15
N TYR A 490 15.56 14.81 6.18
CA TYR A 490 14.99 13.93 5.16
C TYR A 490 14.09 14.74 4.24
N ARG A 491 14.22 14.50 2.95
CA ARG A 491 13.36 15.11 1.94
C ARG A 491 12.52 14.04 1.27
N LEU A 492 11.22 14.24 1.26
CA LEU A 492 10.31 13.41 0.48
C LEU A 492 10.43 13.80 -0.99
N ARG A 493 10.86 12.86 -1.83
CA ARG A 493 10.92 13.00 -3.28
C ARG A 493 9.80 12.19 -3.90
N LEU A 494 9.08 12.81 -4.82
CA LEU A 494 8.08 12.12 -5.62
C LEU A 494 8.72 11.51 -6.87
N HIS A 495 8.29 10.33 -7.20
CA HIS A 495 8.63 9.63 -8.42
C HIS A 495 7.36 9.31 -9.19
N THR A 496 7.41 9.53 -10.49
CA THR A 496 6.37 9.12 -11.41
C THR A 496 6.90 7.99 -12.28
N THR A 497 6.27 6.83 -12.19
CA THR A 497 6.61 5.68 -13.03
C THR A 497 5.51 5.52 -14.08
N LEU A 498 5.89 5.58 -15.35
CA LEU A 498 4.97 5.25 -16.44
C LEU A 498 4.71 3.76 -16.42
N PHE A 499 3.48 3.35 -16.54
CA PHE A 499 3.12 1.92 -16.54
C PHE A 499 2.56 1.44 -17.89
N LEU A 500 2.25 2.36 -18.78
CA LEU A 500 1.54 2.05 -20.02
C LEU A 500 2.32 1.08 -20.92
N ASP A 501 3.61 1.29 -21.09
CA ASP A 501 4.50 0.42 -21.89
C ASP A 501 4.55 -1.00 -21.31
N HIS A 502 4.66 -1.14 -20.00
CA HIS A 502 4.66 -2.44 -19.32
C HIS A 502 3.33 -3.18 -19.48
N VAL A 503 2.21 -2.47 -19.31
CA VAL A 503 0.86 -3.04 -19.47
C VAL A 503 0.62 -3.46 -20.90
N LEU A 504 0.94 -2.61 -21.87
CA LEU A 504 0.77 -2.93 -23.29
C LEU A 504 1.65 -4.12 -23.70
N ARG A 505 2.90 -4.19 -23.22
CA ARG A 505 3.79 -5.32 -23.48
C ARG A 505 3.19 -6.63 -22.95
N ALA A 506 2.73 -6.66 -21.71
CA ALA A 506 2.12 -7.84 -21.11
C ALA A 506 0.88 -8.33 -21.87
N ILE A 507 0.07 -7.40 -22.39
CA ILE A 507 -1.11 -7.74 -23.20
C ILE A 507 -0.69 -8.30 -24.57
N LEU A 508 0.32 -7.70 -25.21
CA LEU A 508 0.84 -8.17 -26.50
C LEU A 508 1.49 -9.54 -26.41
N GLU A 509 2.25 -9.84 -25.35
CA GLU A 509 2.81 -11.17 -25.09
C GLU A 509 1.71 -12.26 -25.00
N ARG A 510 0.55 -11.90 -24.48
CA ARG A 510 -0.64 -12.77 -24.40
C ARG A 510 -1.47 -12.79 -25.68
N ARG A 511 -1.07 -12.03 -26.69
CA ARG A 511 -1.75 -11.90 -28.00
C ARG A 511 -3.17 -11.33 -27.93
N HIS A 512 -3.49 -10.55 -26.93
CA HIS A 512 -4.76 -9.84 -26.77
C HIS A 512 -4.72 -8.47 -27.48
N LEU A 513 -4.60 -8.47 -28.81
CA LEU A 513 -4.38 -7.25 -29.59
C LEU A 513 -5.53 -6.23 -29.48
N LEU A 514 -6.77 -6.68 -29.34
CA LEU A 514 -7.92 -5.78 -29.22
C LEU A 514 -7.87 -4.99 -27.91
N ASP A 515 -7.55 -5.66 -26.81
CA ASP A 515 -7.42 -5.04 -25.49
C ASP A 515 -6.26 -4.05 -25.47
N ALA A 516 -5.14 -4.38 -26.14
CA ALA A 516 -4.01 -3.47 -26.27
C ALA A 516 -4.38 -2.19 -27.04
N ILE A 517 -5.15 -2.31 -28.14
CA ILE A 517 -5.61 -1.16 -28.94
C ILE A 517 -6.60 -0.32 -28.12
N GLU A 518 -7.53 -0.95 -27.41
CA GLU A 518 -8.50 -0.26 -26.56
C GLU A 518 -7.79 0.55 -25.47
N ILE A 519 -6.89 -0.08 -24.72
CA ILE A 519 -6.10 0.60 -23.69
C ILE A 519 -5.26 1.72 -24.30
N ALA A 520 -4.51 1.45 -25.38
CA ALA A 520 -3.68 2.46 -26.02
C ALA A 520 -4.49 3.67 -26.48
N SER A 521 -5.72 3.46 -27.00
CA SER A 521 -6.58 4.54 -27.48
C SER A 521 -6.98 5.55 -26.40
N LEU A 522 -7.04 5.13 -25.14
CA LEU A 522 -7.35 5.99 -24.00
C LEU A 522 -6.24 7.01 -23.71
N TYR A 523 -4.99 6.66 -24.07
CA TYR A 523 -3.80 7.45 -23.74
C TYR A 523 -3.25 8.26 -24.92
N VAL A 524 -3.83 8.14 -26.13
CA VAL A 524 -3.44 8.94 -27.32
C VAL A 524 -3.38 10.44 -27.06
N PRO A 525 -4.30 11.05 -26.25
CA PRO A 525 -4.25 12.48 -25.99
C PRO A 525 -3.07 12.95 -25.12
N LEU A 526 -2.34 12.04 -24.50
CA LEU A 526 -1.25 12.37 -23.57
C LEU A 526 0.05 12.68 -24.35
N GLU A 527 0.76 13.72 -23.93
CA GLU A 527 1.99 14.18 -24.57
C GLU A 527 3.11 13.11 -24.61
N TYR A 528 3.19 12.24 -23.58
CA TYR A 528 4.20 11.20 -23.51
C TYR A 528 3.79 9.89 -24.23
N PHE A 529 2.61 9.81 -24.82
CA PHE A 529 2.11 8.59 -25.46
C PHE A 529 3.04 8.08 -26.58
N SER A 530 3.54 8.99 -27.44
CA SER A 530 4.51 8.65 -28.48
C SER A 530 5.78 8.05 -27.90
N HIS A 531 6.27 8.58 -26.78
CA HIS A 531 7.46 8.05 -26.12
C HIS A 531 7.20 6.66 -25.52
N ALA A 532 6.05 6.44 -24.88
CA ALA A 532 5.68 5.11 -24.39
C ALA A 532 5.58 4.07 -25.51
N LEU A 533 5.08 4.46 -26.69
CA LEU A 533 5.08 3.60 -27.88
C LEU A 533 6.48 3.32 -28.42
N GLU A 534 7.35 4.31 -28.45
CA GLU A 534 8.77 4.12 -28.86
C GLU A 534 9.47 3.11 -27.95
N VAL A 535 9.31 3.25 -26.62
CA VAL A 535 9.87 2.32 -25.63
C VAL A 535 9.33 0.91 -25.85
N LEU A 536 8.01 0.78 -26.07
CA LEU A 536 7.37 -0.51 -26.35
C LEU A 536 7.90 -1.16 -27.62
N VAL A 537 7.98 -0.40 -28.71
CA VAL A 537 8.51 -0.90 -30.00
C VAL A 537 9.96 -1.35 -29.85
N HIS A 538 10.79 -0.57 -29.14
CA HIS A 538 12.18 -0.95 -28.86
C HIS A 538 12.27 -2.26 -28.11
N ALA A 539 11.51 -2.41 -27.04
CA ALA A 539 11.49 -3.63 -26.23
C ALA A 539 11.06 -4.85 -27.03
N VAL A 540 10.02 -4.72 -27.87
CA VAL A 540 9.55 -5.83 -28.73
C VAL A 540 10.59 -6.22 -29.79
N LEU A 541 11.28 -5.22 -30.39
CA LEU A 541 12.33 -5.47 -31.38
C LEU A 541 13.59 -6.10 -30.76
N GLU A 542 13.95 -5.73 -29.55
CA GLU A 542 15.05 -6.36 -28.82
C GLU A 542 14.73 -7.83 -28.49
N ASP A 543 13.52 -8.13 -28.01
CA ASP A 543 13.08 -9.50 -27.76
C ASP A 543 13.07 -10.36 -29.03
N GLU A 544 12.66 -9.82 -30.18
CA GLU A 544 12.70 -10.53 -31.46
C GLU A 544 14.14 -10.76 -31.94
N ALA A 545 15.03 -9.80 -31.70
CA ALA A 545 16.45 -9.91 -32.07
C ALA A 545 17.17 -10.99 -31.24
N ASP A 546 16.85 -11.08 -29.93
CA ASP A 546 17.40 -12.08 -29.03
C ASP A 546 16.82 -13.49 -29.30
N ALA A 547 15.58 -13.56 -29.76
CA ALA A 547 14.92 -14.82 -30.14
C ALA A 547 15.36 -15.35 -31.51
N ALA A 548 16.01 -14.53 -32.35
CA ALA A 548 16.51 -14.95 -33.66
C ALA A 548 17.69 -15.93 -33.49
N PRO A 549 17.62 -17.17 -34.03
CA PRO A 549 18.71 -18.11 -33.91
C PRO A 549 19.97 -17.50 -34.55
N GLN A 550 21.06 -17.42 -33.79
CA GLN A 550 22.38 -17.08 -34.31
C GLN A 550 22.71 -18.07 -35.44
N GLN A 551 22.46 -17.66 -36.68
CA GLN A 551 22.95 -18.37 -37.85
C GLN A 551 24.48 -18.29 -37.79
N GLY A 552 25.06 -19.38 -37.35
CA GLY A 552 26.50 -19.54 -37.26
C GLY A 552 27.17 -19.25 -38.63
N ASN A 553 27.99 -18.24 -38.63
CA ASN A 553 29.01 -18.05 -39.65
C ASN A 553 30.01 -19.21 -39.56
N HIS A 554 29.82 -20.25 -40.37
CA HIS A 554 30.89 -21.13 -40.70
C HIS A 554 31.74 -20.46 -41.79
N PRO A 555 33.01 -20.16 -41.53
CA PRO A 555 33.95 -19.84 -42.62
C PRO A 555 34.16 -21.09 -43.43
N GLY A 556 33.80 -21.03 -44.69
CA GLY A 556 34.04 -22.11 -45.65
C GLY A 556 35.51 -22.38 -45.81
N ASP A 557 35.92 -23.60 -45.55
CA ASP A 557 37.21 -24.16 -45.96
C ASP A 557 37.04 -24.90 -47.29
N LEU A 558 37.59 -24.28 -48.34
CA LEU A 558 37.79 -24.84 -49.65
C LEU A 558 39.07 -25.66 -49.59
N THR A 559 39.04 -27.00 -49.58
CA THR A 559 40.07 -27.84 -50.24
C THR A 559 39.49 -29.20 -50.62
N SER A 560 39.66 -29.49 -51.89
CA SER A 560 39.32 -30.70 -52.63
C SER A 560 40.34 -31.83 -52.41
N PRO A 561 40.28 -32.98 -53.15
CA PRO A 561 39.91 -34.28 -52.57
C PRO A 561 41.11 -35.27 -52.61
N GLY A 562 41.04 -36.30 -51.81
CA GLY A 562 42.06 -37.37 -51.87
C GLY A 562 41.56 -38.66 -51.21
N ASN A 563 41.29 -39.63 -52.07
CA ASN A 563 41.27 -41.07 -52.02
C ASN A 563 41.79 -41.79 -50.74
N GLY A 564 41.13 -42.89 -50.42
CA GLY A 564 41.73 -44.08 -49.81
C GLY A 564 40.92 -44.72 -48.69
N ILE A 565 40.08 -45.65 -49.00
CA ILE A 565 40.14 -47.10 -48.81
C ILE A 565 40.48 -47.61 -47.36
N THR A 566 39.56 -48.43 -46.90
CA THR A 566 39.65 -49.63 -46.03
C THR A 566 39.48 -49.56 -44.51
N ASP A 567 38.55 -50.38 -44.20
CA ASP A 567 38.49 -51.45 -43.19
C ASP A 567 38.18 -51.16 -41.73
N SER A 568 37.02 -51.59 -41.40
CA SER A 568 36.68 -52.74 -40.53
C SER A 568 36.86 -52.63 -39.00
N VAL A 569 35.82 -53.17 -38.39
CA VAL A 569 35.80 -53.98 -37.12
C VAL A 569 35.40 -53.23 -35.83
N ALA A 570 34.15 -53.36 -35.50
CA ALA A 570 33.55 -54.16 -34.42
C ALA A 570 33.83 -53.79 -32.93
N ALA A 571 32.73 -53.89 -32.22
CA ALA A 571 32.55 -54.22 -30.80
C ALA A 571 32.84 -53.14 -29.78
N GLY A 572 32.00 -52.84 -28.85
CA GLY A 572 31.02 -53.58 -28.09
C GLY A 572 30.96 -53.02 -26.70
N THR A 573 29.75 -53.09 -26.13
CA THR A 573 29.43 -53.18 -24.70
C THR A 573 29.77 -51.98 -23.79
N ALA A 574 28.79 -51.38 -23.27
CA ALA A 574 27.90 -51.66 -22.12
C ALA A 574 28.32 -50.96 -20.81
N SER A 575 27.31 -50.43 -20.21
CA SER A 575 27.01 -50.23 -18.77
C SER A 575 27.89 -49.29 -17.93
N SER A 576 27.39 -48.32 -17.40
CA SER A 576 26.54 -48.16 -16.20
C SER A 576 26.22 -46.70 -15.97
#